data_b67e7d35ec4e320ec19885579d058ab4
#
_entry.id   b67e7d35ec4e320ec19885579d058ab4
#
_cell.length_a   1.000
_cell.length_b   1.000
_cell.length_c   1.000
_cell.angle_alpha   90.00
_cell.angle_beta   90.00
_cell.angle_gamma   90.00
#
_symmetry.space_group_name_H-M   'P 1'
#
loop_
_entity.id
_entity.type
_entity.pdbx_description
1 polymer ?
#
loop_
_entity_poly.entity_id
_entity_poly.type
_entity_poly.pdbx_seq_one_letter_code
_entity_poly.pdbx_strand_id
1 'polypeptide(L)'
;MKKMVSFSGVMVCLISLCLLIPAAGAQQANKIQVVAAAICKDVVEREAVDVGTQFSNSVSRLYCFTKTVNTEIPTEIVHVWSYGDVERARVSLAVKAATWRTYSSKAIQSHETGPWRVDVLDTSGNLLETINFEITQ
;
A
#
# COMPACT_ATOMS: atom_id res chain seq x y z
N MET A 1 -83.46 -27.16 -4.12
CA MET A 1 -82.63 -25.98 -3.86
C MET A 1 -81.22 -26.39 -3.65
N LYS A 2 -80.35 -26.09 -4.60
CA LYS A 2 -78.95 -26.42 -4.49
C LYS A 2 -78.20 -25.21 -3.93
N LYS A 3 -77.58 -25.41 -2.77
CA LYS A 3 -76.71 -24.39 -2.21
C LYS A 3 -75.36 -24.54 -2.88
N MET A 4 -74.95 -23.53 -3.63
CA MET A 4 -73.59 -23.45 -4.14
C MET A 4 -72.70 -22.99 -3.01
N VAL A 5 -71.76 -23.83 -2.61
CA VAL A 5 -70.67 -23.48 -1.71
C VAL A 5 -69.53 -22.97 -2.58
N SER A 6 -69.31 -21.66 -2.52
CA SER A 6 -68.13 -21.06 -3.18
C SER A 6 -66.93 -21.31 -2.33
N PHE A 7 -66.07 -22.15 -2.79
CA PHE A 7 -64.71 -22.28 -2.23
C PHE A 7 -63.83 -21.16 -2.77
N SER A 8 -63.68 -20.13 -1.94
CA SER A 8 -62.69 -19.08 -2.23
C SER A 8 -61.32 -19.64 -1.88
N GLY A 9 -60.57 -20.01 -2.92
CA GLY A 9 -59.20 -20.41 -2.77
C GLY A 9 -58.33 -19.20 -2.41
N VAL A 10 -57.88 -19.20 -1.18
CA VAL A 10 -56.81 -18.26 -0.77
C VAL A 10 -55.52 -18.75 -1.33
N MET A 11 -55.08 -18.13 -2.41
CA MET A 11 -53.75 -18.36 -2.98
C MET A 11 -52.74 -17.63 -2.10
N VAL A 12 -52.10 -18.36 -1.19
CA VAL A 12 -50.99 -17.85 -0.42
C VAL A 12 -49.78 -17.79 -1.35
N CYS A 13 -49.50 -16.59 -1.89
CA CYS A 13 -48.23 -16.32 -2.53
C CYS A 13 -47.13 -16.27 -1.46
N LEU A 14 -46.41 -17.37 -1.31
CA LEU A 14 -45.12 -17.39 -0.60
C LEU A 14 -44.14 -16.58 -1.42
N ILE A 15 -43.99 -15.31 -1.10
CA ILE A 15 -42.92 -14.49 -1.59
C ILE A 15 -41.67 -14.97 -0.87
N SER A 16 -40.91 -15.84 -1.53
CA SER A 16 -39.58 -16.20 -1.12
C SER A 16 -38.69 -14.96 -1.26
N LEU A 17 -38.55 -14.24 -0.17
CA LEU A 17 -37.59 -13.12 -0.08
C LEU A 17 -36.18 -13.73 -0.10
N CYS A 18 -35.61 -13.92 -1.31
CA CYS A 18 -34.19 -14.18 -1.46
C CYS A 18 -33.45 -12.98 -0.91
N LEU A 19 -33.00 -13.07 0.33
CA LEU A 19 -32.00 -12.19 0.89
C LEU A 19 -30.72 -12.41 0.08
N LEU A 20 -30.50 -11.57 -0.92
CA LEU A 20 -29.19 -11.38 -1.53
C LEU A 20 -28.29 -10.79 -0.44
N ILE A 21 -27.61 -11.66 0.29
CA ILE A 21 -26.49 -11.26 1.13
C ILE A 21 -25.41 -10.83 0.15
N PRO A 22 -25.03 -9.55 0.10
CA PRO A 22 -23.86 -9.19 -0.68
C PRO A 22 -22.71 -9.97 -0.07
N ALA A 23 -22.10 -10.84 -0.85
CA ALA A 23 -20.83 -11.43 -0.49
C ALA A 23 -19.88 -10.25 -0.27
N ALA A 24 -19.58 -9.92 0.99
CA ALA A 24 -18.50 -9.01 1.30
C ALA A 24 -17.27 -9.63 0.64
N GLY A 25 -16.78 -9.02 -0.45
CA GLY A 25 -15.61 -9.48 -1.14
C GLY A 25 -14.50 -9.60 -0.10
N ALA A 26 -14.01 -10.80 0.13
CA ALA A 26 -12.87 -11.01 1.00
C ALA A 26 -11.73 -10.19 0.40
N GLN A 27 -11.39 -9.06 1.02
CA GLN A 27 -10.17 -8.34 0.71
C GLN A 27 -9.04 -9.33 1.03
N GLN A 28 -8.34 -9.79 -0.02
CA GLN A 28 -7.14 -10.57 0.19
C GLN A 28 -6.16 -9.68 0.95
N ALA A 29 -5.90 -10.04 2.20
CA ALA A 29 -4.85 -9.40 2.97
C ALA A 29 -3.56 -9.52 2.16
N ASN A 30 -2.86 -8.40 1.97
CA ASN A 30 -1.54 -8.41 1.36
C ASN A 30 -0.65 -9.38 2.15
N LYS A 31 -0.02 -10.32 1.46
CA LYS A 31 0.86 -11.32 2.08
C LYS A 31 2.15 -10.70 2.60
N ILE A 32 2.50 -9.54 2.08
CA ILE A 32 3.63 -8.72 2.53
C ILE A 32 3.12 -7.47 3.26
N GLN A 33 3.76 -7.14 4.36
CA GLN A 33 3.48 -5.94 5.16
C GLN A 33 4.75 -5.16 5.39
N VAL A 34 4.65 -3.83 5.31
CA VAL A 34 5.71 -2.91 5.73
C VAL A 34 5.53 -2.64 7.21
N VAL A 35 6.49 -3.07 8.02
CA VAL A 35 6.46 -2.90 9.49
C VAL A 35 7.32 -1.75 9.97
N ALA A 36 8.23 -1.24 9.13
CA ALA A 36 8.97 -0.02 9.36
C ALA A 36 9.36 0.59 8.02
N ALA A 37 9.28 1.91 7.92
CA ALA A 37 9.71 2.67 6.77
C ALA A 37 10.18 4.06 7.20
N ALA A 38 11.23 4.56 6.58
CA ALA A 38 11.79 5.87 6.89
C ALA A 38 12.57 6.44 5.72
N ILE A 39 12.57 7.78 5.62
CA ILE A 39 13.51 8.51 4.79
C ILE A 39 14.69 8.92 5.66
N CYS A 40 15.89 8.70 5.18
CA CYS A 40 17.12 8.91 5.93
C CYS A 40 18.27 9.37 5.03
N LYS A 41 19.33 9.84 5.65
CA LYS A 41 20.51 10.31 4.92
C LYS A 41 21.48 9.19 4.59
N ASP A 42 21.40 8.08 5.30
CA ASP A 42 22.25 6.91 5.06
C ASP A 42 21.62 5.64 5.61
N VAL A 43 22.11 4.49 5.16
CA VAL A 43 21.80 3.17 5.70
C VAL A 43 23.10 2.47 6.01
N VAL A 44 23.33 2.18 7.28
CA VAL A 44 24.55 1.53 7.77
C VAL A 44 24.18 0.26 8.50
N GLU A 45 24.79 -0.85 8.12
CA GLU A 45 24.54 -2.17 8.73
C GLU A 45 23.05 -2.53 8.77
N ARG A 46 22.32 -2.21 7.68
CA ARG A 46 20.86 -2.42 7.54
C ARG A 46 20.00 -1.62 8.52
N GLU A 47 20.54 -0.51 9.02
CA GLU A 47 19.80 0.42 9.88
C GLU A 47 19.78 1.80 9.24
N ALA A 48 18.62 2.47 9.32
CA ALA A 48 18.47 3.83 8.86
C ALA A 48 19.19 4.82 9.79
N VAL A 49 19.95 5.72 9.21
CA VAL A 49 20.74 6.74 9.91
C VAL A 49 20.27 8.13 9.49
N ASP A 50 20.13 9.03 10.46
CA ASP A 50 19.63 10.40 10.25
C ASP A 50 18.25 10.42 9.58
N VAL A 51 17.31 9.74 10.23
CA VAL A 51 15.90 9.68 9.84
C VAL A 51 15.23 11.02 10.04
N GLY A 52 14.38 11.42 9.10
CA GLY A 52 13.60 12.63 9.21
C GLY A 52 12.45 12.72 8.22
N THR A 53 11.69 13.80 8.35
CA THR A 53 10.61 14.16 7.43
C THR A 53 10.88 15.46 6.70
N GLN A 54 11.94 16.18 7.09
CA GLN A 54 12.42 17.40 6.45
C GLN A 54 13.92 17.33 6.29
N PHE A 55 14.41 17.72 5.12
CA PHE A 55 15.83 17.73 4.79
C PHE A 55 16.17 19.02 4.03
N SER A 56 17.35 19.56 4.27
CA SER A 56 17.85 20.71 3.53
C SER A 56 18.10 20.32 2.06
N ASN A 57 17.91 21.29 1.17
CA ASN A 57 18.23 21.13 -0.24
C ASN A 57 19.75 20.96 -0.53
N SER A 58 20.58 21.07 0.48
CA SER A 58 22.01 20.72 0.40
C SER A 58 22.27 19.22 0.49
N VAL A 59 21.24 18.42 0.85
CA VAL A 59 21.33 16.97 0.80
C VAL A 59 21.45 16.53 -0.67
N SER A 60 22.47 15.78 -1.01
CA SER A 60 22.69 15.34 -2.39
C SER A 60 21.95 14.03 -2.71
N ARG A 61 21.65 13.24 -1.69
CA ARG A 61 21.01 11.93 -1.81
C ARG A 61 20.26 11.59 -0.54
N LEU A 62 19.09 10.96 -0.72
CA LEU A 62 18.30 10.37 0.35
C LEU A 62 18.06 8.90 0.09
N TYR A 63 17.76 8.19 1.14
CA TYR A 63 17.45 6.76 1.14
C TYR A 63 16.03 6.55 1.67
N CYS A 64 15.31 5.63 1.07
CA CYS A 64 14.08 5.09 1.64
C CYS A 64 14.38 3.68 2.18
N PHE A 65 14.38 3.56 3.48
CA PHE A 65 14.55 2.29 4.18
C PHE A 65 13.19 1.66 4.44
N THR A 66 13.07 0.35 4.21
CA THR A 66 11.87 -0.42 4.57
C THR A 66 12.25 -1.73 5.21
N LYS A 67 11.45 -2.12 6.21
CA LYS A 67 11.45 -3.44 6.80
C LYS A 67 10.12 -4.10 6.52
N THR A 68 10.14 -5.29 5.95
CA THR A 68 8.94 -6.05 5.60
C THR A 68 8.87 -7.35 6.36
N VAL A 69 7.64 -7.82 6.58
CA VAL A 69 7.33 -9.19 6.94
C VAL A 69 6.44 -9.79 5.84
N ASN A 70 6.67 -11.03 5.49
CA ASN A 70 6.02 -11.68 4.37
C ASN A 70 5.81 -13.16 4.61
N THR A 71 4.67 -13.68 4.17
CA THR A 71 4.34 -15.11 4.24
C THR A 71 4.72 -15.89 2.99
N GLU A 72 4.99 -15.19 1.88
CA GLU A 72 5.43 -15.78 0.61
C GLU A 72 6.76 -15.19 0.16
N ILE A 73 7.77 -16.03 0.07
CA ILE A 73 9.13 -15.69 -0.37
C ILE A 73 9.60 -16.66 -1.45
N PRO A 74 10.45 -16.23 -2.40
CA PRO A 74 10.90 -14.85 -2.62
C PRO A 74 9.81 -13.98 -3.27
N THR A 75 9.89 -12.68 -3.06
CA THR A 75 9.04 -11.69 -3.72
C THR A 75 9.82 -10.39 -3.95
N GLU A 76 9.12 -9.32 -4.33
CA GLU A 76 9.68 -8.00 -4.53
C GLU A 76 8.74 -6.93 -3.95
N ILE A 77 9.30 -5.79 -3.61
CA ILE A 77 8.58 -4.54 -3.40
C ILE A 77 9.11 -3.49 -4.37
N VAL A 78 8.30 -2.47 -4.62
CA VAL A 78 8.68 -1.37 -5.50
C VAL A 78 8.62 -0.07 -4.70
N HIS A 79 9.70 0.71 -4.73
CA HIS A 79 9.72 2.09 -4.24
C HIS A 79 9.47 3.03 -5.41
N VAL A 80 8.44 3.85 -5.30
CA VAL A 80 8.14 4.89 -6.28
C VAL A 80 8.41 6.26 -5.65
N TRP A 81 9.45 6.92 -6.10
CA TRP A 81 9.83 8.26 -5.66
C TRP A 81 9.10 9.28 -6.51
N SER A 82 8.39 10.20 -5.87
CA SER A 82 7.66 11.27 -6.54
C SER A 82 8.00 12.64 -5.94
N TYR A 83 8.21 13.60 -6.83
CA TYR A 83 8.35 15.03 -6.48
C TYR A 83 7.03 15.72 -6.79
N GLY A 84 6.33 16.16 -5.75
CA GLY A 84 4.94 16.54 -5.91
C GLY A 84 4.14 15.35 -6.46
N ASP A 85 3.45 15.52 -7.57
CA ASP A 85 2.66 14.48 -8.23
C ASP A 85 3.40 13.81 -9.41
N VAL A 86 4.68 14.11 -9.59
CA VAL A 86 5.48 13.58 -10.71
C VAL A 86 6.37 12.44 -10.24
N GLU A 87 6.18 11.26 -10.80
CA GLU A 87 7.07 10.12 -10.58
C GLU A 87 8.47 10.44 -11.11
N ARG A 88 9.49 10.27 -10.26
CA ARG A 88 10.88 10.57 -10.58
C ARG A 88 11.76 9.33 -10.66
N ALA A 89 11.41 8.27 -9.95
CA ALA A 89 12.12 7.01 -9.99
C ALA A 89 11.23 5.87 -9.51
N ARG A 90 11.47 4.68 -10.05
CA ARG A 90 10.80 3.45 -9.68
C ARG A 90 11.85 2.37 -9.53
N VAL A 91 11.95 1.78 -8.35
CA VAL A 91 13.00 0.82 -7.99
C VAL A 91 12.37 -0.46 -7.47
N SER A 92 12.61 -1.57 -8.17
CA SER A 92 12.22 -2.90 -7.69
C SER A 92 13.30 -3.45 -6.77
N LEU A 93 12.89 -3.97 -5.61
CA LEU A 93 13.76 -4.47 -4.57
C LEU A 93 13.37 -5.90 -4.20
N ALA A 94 14.33 -6.82 -4.24
CA ALA A 94 14.10 -8.21 -3.86
C ALA A 94 13.81 -8.33 -2.36
N VAL A 95 12.87 -9.22 -2.03
CA VAL A 95 12.53 -9.64 -0.66
C VAL A 95 12.78 -11.14 -0.58
N LYS A 96 13.84 -11.55 0.11
CA LYS A 96 14.36 -12.92 0.07
C LYS A 96 14.09 -13.73 1.32
N ALA A 97 13.57 -13.11 2.37
CA ALA A 97 13.27 -13.78 3.63
C ALA A 97 11.97 -13.26 4.24
N ALA A 98 11.40 -14.00 5.17
CA ALA A 98 10.13 -13.67 5.84
C ALA A 98 10.19 -12.33 6.57
N THR A 99 11.33 -11.99 7.15
CA THR A 99 11.65 -10.64 7.65
C THR A 99 12.80 -10.10 6.84
N TRP A 100 12.61 -8.95 6.22
CA TRP A 100 13.58 -8.40 5.28
C TRP A 100 13.72 -6.90 5.42
N ARG A 101 14.97 -6.43 5.38
CA ARG A 101 15.32 -5.01 5.34
C ARG A 101 15.93 -4.69 3.99
N THR A 102 15.46 -3.63 3.37
CA THR A 102 15.97 -3.17 2.09
C THR A 102 15.85 -1.66 1.97
N TYR A 103 16.48 -1.10 0.99
CA TYR A 103 16.44 0.33 0.73
C TYR A 103 16.65 0.66 -0.74
N SER A 104 16.14 1.80 -1.14
CA SER A 104 16.50 2.47 -2.38
C SER A 104 17.05 3.85 -2.09
N SER A 105 17.69 4.46 -3.07
CA SER A 105 18.19 5.82 -2.94
C SER A 105 17.84 6.67 -4.14
N LYS A 106 17.80 7.99 -3.92
CA LYS A 106 17.48 8.97 -4.94
C LYS A 106 18.38 10.20 -4.78
N ALA A 107 19.03 10.60 -5.86
CA ALA A 107 19.69 11.89 -5.92
C ALA A 107 18.66 13.01 -5.90
N ILE A 108 18.85 14.00 -5.04
CA ILE A 108 18.00 15.17 -4.89
C ILE A 108 18.76 16.38 -5.40
N GLN A 109 18.18 17.08 -6.37
CA GLN A 109 18.77 18.32 -6.89
C GLN A 109 18.43 19.49 -5.96
N SER A 110 19.34 20.46 -5.86
CA SER A 110 19.17 21.58 -4.91
C SER A 110 17.94 22.47 -5.18
N HIS A 111 17.41 22.46 -6.41
CA HIS A 111 16.21 23.20 -6.78
C HIS A 111 14.91 22.43 -6.57
N GLU A 112 14.99 21.16 -6.22
CA GLU A 112 13.83 20.27 -6.04
C GLU A 112 13.26 20.39 -4.62
N THR A 113 13.00 21.62 -4.19
CA THR A 113 12.39 21.92 -2.87
C THR A 113 10.90 21.70 -2.88
N GLY A 114 10.32 21.44 -1.70
CA GLY A 114 8.91 21.18 -1.52
C GLY A 114 8.59 19.74 -1.20
N PRO A 115 7.32 19.32 -1.41
CA PRO A 115 6.85 18.00 -1.01
C PRO A 115 7.35 16.89 -1.92
N TRP A 116 7.82 15.82 -1.29
CA TRP A 116 8.19 14.55 -1.89
C TRP A 116 7.46 13.40 -1.20
N ARG A 117 7.36 12.27 -1.85
CA ARG A 117 6.90 11.04 -1.23
C ARG A 117 7.57 9.82 -1.85
N VAL A 118 7.58 8.74 -1.10
CA VAL A 118 7.87 7.39 -1.60
C VAL A 118 6.66 6.52 -1.33
N ASP A 119 6.12 5.92 -2.38
CA ASP A 119 5.10 4.89 -2.28
C ASP A 119 5.79 3.52 -2.35
N VAL A 120 5.43 2.64 -1.44
CA VAL A 120 5.89 1.26 -1.41
C VAL A 120 4.77 0.38 -1.92
N LEU A 121 5.01 -0.32 -3.01
CA LEU A 121 4.04 -1.18 -3.68
C LEU A 121 4.46 -2.65 -3.59
N ASP A 122 3.48 -3.55 -3.63
CA ASP A 122 3.73 -4.97 -3.88
C ASP A 122 3.87 -5.27 -5.39
N THR A 123 4.08 -6.54 -5.75
CA THR A 123 4.25 -6.97 -7.14
C THR A 123 2.99 -6.80 -8.00
N SER A 124 1.82 -6.68 -7.38
CA SER A 124 0.54 -6.44 -8.06
C SER A 124 0.21 -4.96 -8.21
N GLY A 125 1.09 -4.07 -7.70
CA GLY A 125 0.89 -2.62 -7.71
C GLY A 125 0.02 -2.11 -6.56
N ASN A 126 -0.31 -2.92 -5.57
CA ASN A 126 -1.05 -2.49 -4.39
C ASN A 126 -0.16 -1.62 -3.49
N LEU A 127 -0.70 -0.51 -3.02
CA LEU A 127 -0.02 0.38 -2.09
C LEU A 127 0.08 -0.27 -0.70
N LEU A 128 1.31 -0.41 -0.19
CA LEU A 128 1.59 -0.95 1.13
C LEU A 128 1.83 0.16 2.16
N GLU A 129 2.53 1.21 1.76
CA GLU A 129 2.92 2.33 2.62
C GLU A 129 3.22 3.56 1.77
N THR A 130 2.99 4.75 2.33
CA THR A 130 3.44 6.03 1.76
C THR A 130 4.25 6.77 2.81
N ILE A 131 5.45 7.21 2.43
CA ILE A 131 6.33 8.02 3.27
C ILE A 131 6.44 9.40 2.64
N ASN A 132 5.93 10.41 3.34
CA ASN A 132 6.01 11.80 2.93
C ASN A 132 7.22 12.48 3.58
N PHE A 133 7.88 13.35 2.82
CA PHE A 133 8.95 14.19 3.34
C PHE A 133 9.02 15.50 2.55
N GLU A 134 9.78 16.43 3.02
CA GLU A 134 9.91 17.75 2.42
C GLU A 134 11.38 18.16 2.32
N ILE A 135 11.72 18.76 1.19
CA ILE A 135 13.00 19.40 0.97
C ILE A 135 12.84 20.89 1.20
N THR A 136 13.59 21.43 2.14
CA THR A 136 13.58 22.84 2.52
C THR A 136 14.82 23.56 1.99
N GLN A 137 14.73 24.89 1.91
CA GLN A 137 15.86 25.75 1.55
C GLN A 137 16.86 25.89 2.69
#